data_9ba985f7b5d9873cb208de550678b630
#
_entry.id   9ba985f7b5d9873cb208de550678b630
#
_cell.length_a   1.000
_cell.length_b   1.000
_cell.length_c   1.000
_cell.angle_alpha   90.00
_cell.angle_beta   90.00
_cell.angle_gamma   90.00
#
_symmetry.space_group_name_H-M   'P 1'
#
loop_
_entity.id
_entity.type
_entity.pdbx_description
1 polymer ?
#
loop_
_entity_poly.entity_id
_entity_poly.type
_entity_poly.pdbx_seq_one_letter_code
_entity_poly.pdbx_strand_id
1 'polypeptide(L)'
;MEENKMPLLTVSNVTKIYNEYKALDDVSFNIGAGITALLGNNGAGKTTLINGIVGLIEVNQGTFLLNEMDNAKESKEFRRHLGFLPQEYGYYDEFTALQFLRYMGAVKNVPRKKCEEVIEKYMTRLKLWEHRNKNISKYSGGMKHRLGIIQAMLNEPMLLILDEPTTGLDYVEREIFSDMMREYAKEHIVIISTHIFSDVENIAENVLILDAGKLVCNEKFEKGSSIIEKYKKYFEG
;
A
#
# COMPACT_ATOMS: atom_id res chain seq x y z
N MET A 1 1.98 20.99 21.75
CA MET A 1 2.52 19.63 21.57
C MET A 1 1.34 18.82 21.05
N GLU A 2 1.30 18.54 19.73
CA GLU A 2 0.32 17.60 19.21
C GLU A 2 0.64 16.24 19.81
N GLU A 3 -0.29 15.68 20.55
CA GLU A 3 -0.21 14.29 20.98
C GLU A 3 0.00 13.45 19.72
N ASN A 4 1.03 12.61 19.74
CA ASN A 4 1.40 11.71 18.65
C ASN A 4 0.31 10.62 18.55
N LYS A 5 -0.86 11.01 18.04
CA LYS A 5 -2.02 10.13 17.89
C LYS A 5 -1.67 9.10 16.83
N MET A 6 -1.67 7.82 17.21
CA MET A 6 -1.43 6.73 16.26
C MET A 6 -2.40 6.85 15.08
N PRO A 7 -1.91 6.64 13.83
CA PRO A 7 -2.76 6.79 12.66
C PRO A 7 -3.91 5.78 12.65
N LEU A 8 -5.07 6.22 12.15
CA LEU A 8 -6.27 5.39 12.02
C LEU A 8 -6.90 5.64 10.65
N LEU A 9 -7.09 4.58 9.88
CA LEU A 9 -7.92 4.60 8.67
C LEU A 9 -9.30 4.07 9.02
N THR A 10 -10.33 4.87 8.76
CA THR A 10 -11.74 4.51 8.93
C THR A 10 -12.41 4.45 7.56
N VAL A 11 -13.00 3.32 7.25
CA VAL A 11 -13.81 3.08 6.05
C VAL A 11 -15.24 2.82 6.51
N SER A 12 -16.21 3.63 6.05
CA SER A 12 -17.58 3.60 6.57
C SER A 12 -18.59 3.47 5.43
N ASN A 13 -19.34 2.35 5.42
CA ASN A 13 -20.48 2.06 4.55
C ASN A 13 -20.19 2.29 3.05
N VAL A 14 -19.01 1.90 2.59
CA VAL A 14 -18.54 2.17 1.24
C VAL A 14 -19.22 1.25 0.25
N THR A 15 -19.92 1.86 -0.73
CA THR A 15 -20.55 1.17 -1.86
C THR A 15 -20.07 1.79 -3.17
N LYS A 16 -19.64 0.93 -4.10
CA LYS A 16 -19.27 1.33 -5.46
C LYS A 16 -20.01 0.46 -6.48
N ILE A 17 -20.71 1.13 -7.38
CA ILE A 17 -21.50 0.49 -8.45
C ILE A 17 -20.94 0.93 -9.80
N TYR A 18 -20.67 -0.04 -10.66
CA TYR A 18 -20.34 0.16 -12.07
C TYR A 18 -21.48 -0.42 -12.91
N ASN A 19 -22.22 0.45 -13.60
CA ASN A 19 -23.48 0.08 -14.26
C ASN A 19 -24.45 -0.59 -13.25
N GLU A 20 -24.69 -1.89 -13.35
CA GLU A 20 -25.56 -2.65 -12.45
C GLU A 20 -24.74 -3.54 -11.47
N TYR A 21 -23.41 -3.59 -11.62
CA TYR A 21 -22.55 -4.44 -10.81
C TYR A 21 -22.04 -3.68 -9.56
N LYS A 22 -22.32 -4.22 -8.39
CA LYS A 22 -21.77 -3.71 -7.13
C LYS A 22 -20.35 -4.25 -6.94
N ALA A 23 -19.36 -3.44 -7.22
CA ALA A 23 -17.95 -3.78 -7.01
C ALA A 23 -17.53 -3.66 -5.52
N LEU A 24 -18.24 -2.82 -4.73
CA LEU A 24 -18.20 -2.78 -3.28
C LEU A 24 -19.63 -2.65 -2.77
N ASP A 25 -19.99 -3.39 -1.73
CA ASP A 25 -21.32 -3.44 -1.14
C ASP A 25 -21.23 -3.31 0.38
N ASP A 26 -21.43 -2.09 0.88
CA ASP A 26 -21.47 -1.73 2.32
C ASP A 26 -20.20 -2.12 3.10
N VAL A 27 -19.02 -1.82 2.55
CA VAL A 27 -17.73 -2.15 3.18
C VAL A 27 -17.43 -1.18 4.31
N SER A 28 -17.19 -1.71 5.52
CA SER A 28 -16.84 -0.92 6.70
C SER A 28 -15.75 -1.59 7.52
N PHE A 29 -14.70 -0.85 7.91
CA PHE A 29 -13.66 -1.31 8.83
C PHE A 29 -12.83 -0.16 9.38
N ASN A 30 -12.08 -0.45 10.45
CA ASN A 30 -11.08 0.44 11.01
C ASN A 30 -9.76 -0.30 11.12
N ILE A 31 -8.66 0.33 10.71
CA ILE A 31 -7.30 -0.19 10.88
C ILE A 31 -6.38 0.90 11.40
N GLY A 32 -5.56 0.55 12.39
CA GLY A 32 -4.51 1.41 12.95
C GLY A 32 -3.13 1.08 12.38
N ALA A 33 -2.09 1.60 13.03
CA ALA A 33 -0.71 1.23 12.71
C ALA A 33 -0.53 -0.29 12.76
N GLY A 34 0.34 -0.80 11.89
CA GLY A 34 0.53 -2.23 11.67
C GLY A 34 0.40 -2.62 10.21
N ILE A 35 0.68 -3.89 9.90
CA ILE A 35 0.54 -4.45 8.55
C ILE A 35 -0.80 -5.15 8.43
N THR A 36 -1.61 -4.70 7.49
CA THR A 36 -2.91 -5.30 7.15
C THR A 36 -2.81 -5.97 5.77
N ALA A 37 -3.04 -7.28 5.72
CA ALA A 37 -3.17 -8.03 4.47
C ALA A 37 -4.59 -7.85 3.92
N LEU A 38 -4.70 -7.36 2.68
CA LEU A 38 -5.96 -7.28 1.94
C LEU A 38 -6.04 -8.42 0.93
N LEU A 39 -6.89 -9.40 1.20
CA LEU A 39 -7.02 -10.65 0.47
C LEU A 39 -8.38 -10.75 -0.23
N GLY A 40 -8.46 -11.64 -1.21
CA GLY A 40 -9.68 -11.94 -1.96
C GLY A 40 -9.37 -12.43 -3.37
N ASN A 41 -10.32 -13.12 -3.98
CA ASN A 41 -10.19 -13.59 -5.36
C ASN A 41 -10.08 -12.43 -6.37
N ASN A 42 -9.70 -12.74 -7.60
CA ASN A 42 -9.80 -11.78 -8.69
C ASN A 42 -11.25 -11.35 -8.86
N GLY A 43 -11.48 -10.04 -8.96
CA GLY A 43 -12.84 -9.48 -9.02
C GLY A 43 -13.54 -9.30 -7.66
N ALA A 44 -12.89 -9.66 -6.52
CA ALA A 44 -13.49 -9.49 -5.19
C ALA A 44 -13.71 -8.01 -4.76
N GLY A 45 -13.12 -7.04 -5.48
CA GLY A 45 -13.26 -5.62 -5.17
C GLY A 45 -12.01 -4.95 -4.58
N LYS A 46 -10.89 -5.69 -4.39
CA LYS A 46 -9.66 -5.16 -3.79
C LYS A 46 -9.15 -3.88 -4.47
N THR A 47 -8.96 -3.94 -5.79
CA THR A 47 -8.48 -2.78 -6.56
C THR A 47 -9.48 -1.62 -6.51
N THR A 48 -10.79 -1.90 -6.51
CA THR A 48 -11.83 -0.87 -6.36
C THR A 48 -11.75 -0.21 -4.97
N LEU A 49 -11.57 -1.00 -3.91
CA LEU A 49 -11.40 -0.48 -2.55
C LEU A 49 -10.14 0.39 -2.44
N ILE A 50 -9.00 -0.12 -2.93
CA ILE A 50 -7.73 0.62 -2.96
C ILE A 50 -7.91 1.94 -3.73
N ASN A 51 -8.46 1.90 -4.95
CA ASN A 51 -8.67 3.09 -5.77
C ASN A 51 -9.63 4.10 -5.10
N GLY A 52 -10.62 3.63 -4.36
CA GLY A 52 -11.47 4.48 -3.52
C GLY A 52 -10.68 5.17 -2.40
N ILE A 53 -9.90 4.41 -1.63
CA ILE A 53 -9.08 4.96 -0.53
C ILE A 53 -8.08 5.99 -1.04
N VAL A 54 -7.37 5.70 -2.15
CA VAL A 54 -6.38 6.63 -2.70
C VAL A 54 -6.98 7.81 -3.47
N GLY A 55 -8.31 7.82 -3.66
CA GLY A 55 -9.03 8.90 -4.32
C GLY A 55 -8.86 8.92 -5.84
N LEU A 56 -8.61 7.77 -6.47
CA LEU A 56 -8.57 7.61 -7.93
C LEU A 56 -9.97 7.41 -8.52
N ILE A 57 -10.93 6.96 -7.72
CA ILE A 57 -12.34 6.83 -8.10
C ILE A 57 -13.22 7.42 -7.01
N GLU A 58 -14.36 7.96 -7.40
CA GLU A 58 -15.43 8.34 -6.48
C GLU A 58 -16.29 7.11 -6.16
N VAL A 59 -16.74 7.00 -4.90
CA VAL A 59 -17.68 5.97 -4.46
C VAL A 59 -19.12 6.49 -4.51
N ASN A 60 -20.10 5.59 -4.62
CA ASN A 60 -21.51 5.98 -4.66
C ASN A 60 -22.02 6.34 -3.25
N GLN A 61 -21.50 5.68 -2.21
CA GLN A 61 -21.85 5.91 -0.82
C GLN A 61 -20.64 5.65 0.07
N GLY A 62 -20.66 6.20 1.28
CA GLY A 62 -19.64 5.97 2.29
C GLY A 62 -18.51 6.99 2.27
N THR A 63 -17.54 6.80 3.16
CA THR A 63 -16.43 7.72 3.37
C THR A 63 -15.13 6.96 3.70
N PHE A 64 -14.00 7.60 3.38
CA PHE A 64 -12.66 7.17 3.78
C PHE A 64 -12.02 8.30 4.60
N LEU A 65 -11.70 8.03 5.85
CA LEU A 65 -11.05 8.98 6.75
C LEU A 65 -9.68 8.45 7.16
N LEU A 66 -8.64 9.26 7.03
CA LEU A 66 -7.34 9.04 7.66
C LEU A 66 -7.24 9.99 8.85
N ASN A 67 -7.33 9.44 10.06
CA ASN A 67 -7.67 10.18 11.26
C ASN A 67 -9.02 10.90 11.05
N GLU A 68 -9.00 12.24 10.92
CA GLU A 68 -10.21 13.05 10.68
C GLU A 68 -10.28 13.59 9.25
N MET A 69 -9.23 13.36 8.44
CA MET A 69 -9.13 13.85 7.05
C MET A 69 -9.96 12.98 6.11
N ASP A 70 -10.95 13.58 5.48
CA ASP A 70 -11.80 12.94 4.46
C ASP A 70 -11.14 13.01 3.07
N ASN A 71 -10.95 11.87 2.42
CA ASN A 71 -10.26 11.83 1.12
C ASN A 71 -11.01 12.56 0.00
N ALA A 72 -12.33 12.70 0.10
CA ALA A 72 -13.14 13.42 -0.88
C ALA A 72 -13.13 14.93 -0.63
N LYS A 73 -13.22 15.36 0.64
CA LYS A 73 -13.30 16.78 0.99
C LYS A 73 -11.94 17.45 1.12
N GLU A 74 -10.97 16.72 1.65
CA GLU A 74 -9.62 17.20 1.95
C GLU A 74 -8.57 16.47 1.13
N SER A 75 -8.89 16.16 -0.13
CA SER A 75 -8.11 15.29 -1.00
C SER A 75 -6.62 15.66 -1.13
N LYS A 76 -6.27 16.95 -1.06
CA LYS A 76 -4.88 17.42 -1.13
C LYS A 76 -4.11 17.07 0.14
N GLU A 77 -4.72 17.28 1.31
CA GLU A 77 -4.10 16.98 2.60
C GLU A 77 -4.01 15.47 2.81
N PHE A 78 -5.09 14.74 2.53
CA PHE A 78 -5.10 13.28 2.58
C PHE A 78 -3.95 12.68 1.75
N ARG A 79 -3.76 13.14 0.49
CA ARG A 79 -2.68 12.66 -0.39
C ARG A 79 -1.27 12.98 0.11
N ARG A 80 -1.08 13.99 0.94
CA ARG A 80 0.23 14.26 1.58
C ARG A 80 0.64 13.19 2.55
N HIS A 81 -0.34 12.51 3.15
CA HIS A 81 -0.14 11.45 4.12
C HIS A 81 -0.28 10.04 3.52
N LEU A 82 -0.41 9.96 2.19
CA LEU A 82 -0.60 8.73 1.43
C LEU A 82 0.65 8.38 0.63
N GLY A 83 1.04 7.10 0.70
CA GLY A 83 1.96 6.44 -0.22
C GLY A 83 1.22 5.32 -0.96
N PHE A 84 1.40 5.25 -2.27
CA PHE A 84 0.73 4.25 -3.07
C PHE A 84 1.66 3.65 -4.11
N LEU A 85 1.73 2.32 -4.14
CA LEU A 85 2.31 1.52 -5.21
C LEU A 85 1.17 0.76 -5.90
N PRO A 86 0.72 1.15 -7.09
CA PRO A 86 -0.24 0.36 -7.87
C PRO A 86 0.40 -0.88 -8.48
N GLN A 87 -0.41 -1.84 -8.89
CA GLN A 87 0.06 -3.07 -9.56
C GLN A 87 0.79 -2.76 -10.87
N GLU A 88 0.29 -1.79 -11.64
CA GLU A 88 0.93 -1.29 -12.86
C GLU A 88 1.24 0.20 -12.71
N TYR A 89 2.45 0.59 -13.02
CA TYR A 89 2.90 1.98 -12.96
C TYR A 89 3.87 2.28 -14.08
N GLY A 90 3.80 3.52 -14.58
CA GLY A 90 4.69 4.03 -15.60
C GLY A 90 5.92 4.71 -15.00
N TYR A 91 7.03 4.61 -15.69
CA TYR A 91 8.26 5.35 -15.39
C TYR A 91 8.62 6.29 -16.54
N TYR A 92 9.38 7.32 -16.19
CA TYR A 92 10.10 8.11 -17.19
C TYR A 92 11.39 7.37 -17.53
N ASP A 93 11.34 6.52 -18.54
CA ASP A 93 12.42 5.59 -18.90
C ASP A 93 13.76 6.29 -19.22
N GLU A 94 13.73 7.55 -19.61
CA GLU A 94 14.90 8.39 -19.89
C GLU A 94 15.57 8.94 -18.63
N PHE A 95 14.84 8.98 -17.49
CA PHE A 95 15.38 9.43 -16.22
C PHE A 95 16.31 8.37 -15.63
N THR A 96 17.35 8.85 -14.91
CA THR A 96 17.99 7.97 -13.93
C THR A 96 17.08 7.74 -12.73
N ALA A 97 17.27 6.66 -11.99
CA ALA A 97 16.46 6.39 -10.80
C ALA A 97 16.54 7.55 -9.79
N LEU A 98 17.72 8.15 -9.62
CA LEU A 98 17.90 9.29 -8.73
C LEU A 98 17.13 10.52 -9.21
N GLN A 99 17.18 10.82 -10.52
CA GLN A 99 16.40 11.92 -11.10
C GLN A 99 14.90 11.70 -10.92
N PHE A 100 14.42 10.49 -11.16
CA PHE A 100 13.02 10.11 -10.98
C PHE A 100 12.56 10.33 -9.54
N LEU A 101 13.29 9.79 -8.55
CA LEU A 101 12.92 9.92 -7.15
C LEU A 101 12.95 11.38 -6.67
N ARG A 102 13.93 12.19 -7.11
CA ARG A 102 13.97 13.62 -6.82
C ARG A 102 12.78 14.37 -7.42
N TYR A 103 12.44 14.05 -8.65
CA TYR A 103 11.26 14.61 -9.32
C TYR A 103 9.98 14.26 -8.56
N MET A 104 9.79 13.00 -8.20
CA MET A 104 8.62 12.55 -7.43
C MET A 104 8.58 13.16 -6.02
N GLY A 105 9.73 13.34 -5.37
CA GLY A 105 9.83 14.04 -4.09
C GLY A 105 9.38 15.50 -4.21
N ALA A 106 9.77 16.18 -5.28
CA ALA A 106 9.32 17.55 -5.54
C ALA A 106 7.80 17.61 -5.82
N VAL A 107 7.25 16.70 -6.60
CA VAL A 107 5.79 16.57 -6.84
C VAL A 107 5.02 16.37 -5.53
N LYS A 108 5.56 15.57 -4.62
CA LYS A 108 4.99 15.32 -3.28
C LYS A 108 5.27 16.45 -2.27
N ASN A 109 5.95 17.54 -2.67
CA ASN A 109 6.38 18.63 -1.81
C ASN A 109 7.27 18.19 -0.62
N VAL A 110 8.07 17.15 -0.78
CA VAL A 110 9.03 16.72 0.23
C VAL A 110 10.22 17.69 0.25
N PRO A 111 10.60 18.26 1.41
CA PRO A 111 11.77 19.12 1.51
C PRO A 111 13.02 18.41 0.97
N ARG A 112 13.81 19.12 0.13
CA ARG A 112 14.94 18.51 -0.60
C ARG A 112 15.87 17.69 0.28
N LYS A 113 16.28 18.24 1.44
CA LYS A 113 17.18 17.55 2.37
C LYS A 113 16.58 16.23 2.84
N LYS A 114 15.33 16.24 3.30
CA LYS A 114 14.61 15.04 3.74
C LYS A 114 14.43 14.04 2.60
N CYS A 115 14.13 14.51 1.39
CA CYS A 115 14.01 13.66 0.21
C CYS A 115 15.32 12.90 -0.09
N GLU A 116 16.48 13.58 -0.06
CA GLU A 116 17.78 12.94 -0.27
C GLU A 116 18.08 11.88 0.81
N GLU A 117 17.78 12.18 2.09
CA GLU A 117 17.95 11.23 3.21
C GLU A 117 17.10 9.96 3.02
N VAL A 118 15.82 10.14 2.63
CA VAL A 118 14.90 9.03 2.37
C VAL A 118 15.33 8.22 1.15
N ILE A 119 15.76 8.89 0.08
CA ILE A 119 16.26 8.24 -1.14
C ILE A 119 17.47 7.38 -0.82
N GLU A 120 18.48 7.93 -0.14
CA GLU A 120 19.69 7.20 0.21
C GLU A 120 19.38 6.00 1.10
N LYS A 121 18.59 6.20 2.16
CA LYS A 121 18.15 5.15 3.08
C LYS A 121 17.53 3.96 2.35
N TYR A 122 16.51 4.20 1.54
CA TYR A 122 15.75 3.12 0.92
C TYR A 122 16.41 2.55 -0.34
N MET A 123 17.12 3.36 -1.13
CA MET A 123 17.92 2.82 -2.25
C MET A 123 19.03 1.90 -1.77
N THR A 124 19.68 2.25 -0.65
CA THR A 124 20.71 1.39 -0.04
C THR A 124 20.09 0.09 0.48
N ARG A 125 18.99 0.20 1.24
CA ARG A 125 18.31 -0.96 1.82
C ARG A 125 17.78 -1.93 0.77
N LEU A 126 17.23 -1.41 -0.33
CA LEU A 126 16.70 -2.20 -1.46
C LEU A 126 17.76 -2.50 -2.54
N LYS A 127 19.05 -2.33 -2.26
CA LYS A 127 20.19 -2.66 -3.15
C LYS A 127 20.11 -1.96 -4.52
N LEU A 128 19.63 -0.73 -4.56
CA LEU A 128 19.55 0.09 -5.77
C LEU A 128 20.56 1.25 -5.79
N TRP A 129 21.26 1.52 -4.68
CA TRP A 129 22.14 2.70 -4.55
C TRP A 129 23.24 2.75 -5.61
N GLU A 130 23.89 1.63 -5.89
CA GLU A 130 24.96 1.54 -6.90
C GLU A 130 24.42 1.76 -8.33
N HIS A 131 23.13 1.59 -8.51
CA HIS A 131 22.47 1.77 -9.81
C HIS A 131 21.75 3.13 -9.96
N ARG A 132 21.82 4.04 -8.95
CA ARG A 132 21.05 5.29 -8.89
C ARG A 132 21.19 6.20 -10.10
N ASN A 133 22.36 6.17 -10.76
CA ASN A 133 22.66 6.97 -11.95
C ASN A 133 22.39 6.26 -13.28
N LYS A 134 21.87 5.03 -13.24
CA LYS A 134 21.51 4.25 -14.42
C LYS A 134 20.09 4.62 -14.85
N ASN A 135 19.86 4.74 -16.16
CA ASN A 135 18.53 5.02 -16.70
C ASN A 135 17.55 3.90 -16.36
N ILE A 136 16.32 4.28 -16.06
CA ILE A 136 15.24 3.34 -15.66
C ILE A 136 14.91 2.36 -16.78
N SER A 137 15.06 2.77 -18.05
CA SER A 137 14.94 1.86 -19.21
C SER A 137 15.85 0.63 -19.14
N LYS A 138 16.97 0.73 -18.41
CA LYS A 138 17.95 -0.36 -18.24
C LYS A 138 17.75 -1.15 -16.95
N TYR A 139 16.71 -0.85 -16.17
CA TYR A 139 16.38 -1.59 -14.96
C TYR A 139 15.64 -2.88 -15.30
N SER A 140 15.92 -3.95 -14.56
CA SER A 140 15.09 -5.17 -14.61
C SER A 140 13.70 -4.89 -14.01
N GLY A 141 12.75 -5.78 -14.25
CA GLY A 141 11.41 -5.68 -13.65
C GLY A 141 11.46 -5.54 -12.11
N GLY A 142 12.23 -6.39 -11.43
CA GLY A 142 12.42 -6.33 -9.97
C GLY A 142 13.10 -5.03 -9.51
N MET A 143 14.07 -4.48 -10.28
CA MET A 143 14.67 -3.18 -9.97
C MET A 143 13.63 -2.04 -10.12
N LYS A 144 12.82 -2.07 -11.18
CA LYS A 144 11.73 -1.10 -11.37
C LYS A 144 10.74 -1.22 -10.22
N HIS A 145 10.36 -2.42 -9.84
CA HIS A 145 9.42 -2.65 -8.75
C HIS A 145 9.91 -2.07 -7.41
N ARG A 146 11.16 -2.37 -7.04
CA ARG A 146 11.80 -1.78 -5.84
C ARG A 146 11.89 -0.25 -5.90
N LEU A 147 12.13 0.32 -7.08
CA LEU A 147 12.09 1.78 -7.27
C LEU A 147 10.69 2.35 -7.00
N GLY A 148 9.63 1.65 -7.40
CA GLY A 148 8.24 2.03 -7.12
C GLY A 148 7.91 2.00 -5.63
N ILE A 149 8.42 1.00 -4.88
CA ILE A 149 8.28 0.95 -3.42
C ILE A 149 8.92 2.20 -2.78
N ILE A 150 10.14 2.56 -3.21
CA ILE A 150 10.82 3.77 -2.70
C ILE A 150 9.99 5.02 -3.00
N GLN A 151 9.48 5.13 -4.24
CA GLN A 151 8.64 6.26 -4.65
C GLN A 151 7.38 6.40 -3.79
N ALA A 152 6.74 5.28 -3.43
CA ALA A 152 5.58 5.28 -2.54
C ALA A 152 5.93 5.81 -1.14
N MET A 153 7.15 5.58 -0.66
CA MET A 153 7.61 5.92 0.69
C MET A 153 8.30 7.28 0.82
N LEU A 154 8.49 8.04 -0.27
CA LEU A 154 9.30 9.29 -0.28
C LEU A 154 8.85 10.36 0.72
N ASN A 155 7.55 10.46 0.95
CA ASN A 155 6.96 11.44 1.88
C ASN A 155 6.75 10.87 3.29
N GLU A 156 7.28 9.69 3.60
CA GLU A 156 7.06 8.96 4.86
C GLU A 156 5.58 8.96 5.26
N PRO A 157 4.70 8.38 4.42
CA PRO A 157 3.27 8.51 4.56
C PRO A 157 2.72 7.82 5.81
N MET A 158 1.68 8.37 6.44
CA MET A 158 0.94 7.71 7.53
C MET A 158 0.23 6.45 7.06
N LEU A 159 -0.25 6.45 5.79
CA LEU A 159 -0.92 5.33 5.14
C LEU A 159 -0.13 4.93 3.88
N LEU A 160 0.44 3.74 3.90
CA LEU A 160 1.15 3.14 2.78
C LEU A 160 0.33 1.99 2.22
N ILE A 161 -0.07 2.07 0.95
CA ILE A 161 -0.82 1.03 0.25
C ILE A 161 0.06 0.47 -0.86
N LEU A 162 0.26 -0.84 -0.83
CA LEU A 162 1.10 -1.56 -1.78
C LEU A 162 0.28 -2.67 -2.43
N ASP A 163 0.08 -2.57 -3.75
CA ASP A 163 -0.64 -3.58 -4.53
C ASP A 163 0.37 -4.51 -5.20
N GLU A 164 0.38 -5.79 -4.82
CA GLU A 164 1.31 -6.84 -5.26
C GLU A 164 2.81 -6.48 -5.11
N PRO A 165 3.28 -5.99 -3.93
CA PRO A 165 4.62 -5.39 -3.79
C PRO A 165 5.79 -6.37 -3.90
N THR A 166 5.55 -7.66 -3.83
CA THR A 166 6.59 -8.71 -3.86
C THR A 166 6.74 -9.36 -5.23
N THR A 167 5.92 -8.97 -6.19
CA THR A 167 6.00 -9.46 -7.57
C THR A 167 7.34 -9.11 -8.19
N GLY A 168 8.05 -10.13 -8.71
CA GLY A 168 9.37 -9.96 -9.34
C GLY A 168 10.54 -9.79 -8.37
N LEU A 169 10.31 -9.92 -7.04
CA LEU A 169 11.37 -9.99 -6.04
C LEU A 169 11.84 -11.43 -5.84
N ASP A 170 13.14 -11.62 -5.68
CA ASP A 170 13.69 -12.89 -5.24
C ASP A 170 13.49 -13.11 -3.74
N TYR A 171 13.87 -14.30 -3.24
CA TYR A 171 13.67 -14.64 -1.82
C TYR A 171 14.37 -13.65 -0.86
N VAL A 172 15.62 -13.28 -1.15
CA VAL A 172 16.38 -12.35 -0.30
C VAL A 172 15.77 -10.95 -0.33
N GLU A 173 15.31 -10.50 -1.49
CA GLU A 173 14.64 -9.23 -1.68
C GLU A 173 13.30 -9.16 -0.93
N ARG A 174 12.54 -10.27 -0.89
CA ARG A 174 11.29 -10.39 -0.11
C ARG A 174 11.55 -10.31 1.39
N GLU A 175 12.61 -10.94 1.92
CA GLU A 175 12.98 -10.82 3.32
C GLU A 175 13.36 -9.38 3.69
N ILE A 176 14.17 -8.71 2.86
CA ILE A 176 14.52 -7.31 3.05
C ILE A 176 13.27 -6.41 3.04
N PHE A 177 12.35 -6.65 2.11
CA PHE A 177 11.06 -5.96 2.04
C PHE A 177 10.24 -6.19 3.30
N SER A 178 10.11 -7.44 3.74
CA SER A 178 9.36 -7.82 4.93
C SER A 178 9.88 -7.15 6.19
N ASP A 179 11.20 -7.14 6.39
CA ASP A 179 11.83 -6.47 7.53
C ASP A 179 11.65 -4.94 7.47
N MET A 180 11.70 -4.38 6.27
CA MET A 180 11.45 -2.95 6.06
C MET A 180 10.01 -2.58 6.41
N MET A 181 9.04 -3.40 6.01
CA MET A 181 7.62 -3.16 6.32
C MET A 181 7.32 -3.35 7.80
N ARG A 182 7.87 -4.37 8.46
CA ARG A 182 7.73 -4.54 9.94
C ARG A 182 8.25 -3.33 10.72
N GLU A 183 9.38 -2.76 10.29
CA GLU A 183 9.93 -1.57 10.93
C GLU A 183 9.04 -0.35 10.69
N TYR A 184 8.60 -0.16 9.45
CA TYR A 184 7.78 0.99 9.06
C TYR A 184 6.41 0.97 9.72
N ALA A 185 5.77 -0.18 9.80
CA ALA A 185 4.43 -0.36 10.32
C ALA A 185 4.29 -0.12 11.84
N LYS A 186 5.40 -0.01 12.59
CA LYS A 186 5.33 0.27 14.04
C LYS A 186 4.60 1.59 14.35
N GLU A 187 4.70 2.56 13.46
CA GLU A 187 4.12 3.91 13.61
C GLU A 187 3.19 4.29 12.45
N HIS A 188 3.08 3.45 11.42
CA HIS A 188 2.35 3.73 10.20
C HIS A 188 1.36 2.61 9.85
N ILE A 189 0.32 2.95 9.11
CA ILE A 189 -0.60 1.96 8.53
C ILE A 189 0.00 1.46 7.22
N VAL A 190 0.15 0.15 7.08
CA VAL A 190 0.58 -0.50 5.83
C VAL A 190 -0.50 -1.47 5.37
N ILE A 191 -1.04 -1.26 4.18
CA ILE A 191 -1.96 -2.21 3.52
C ILE A 191 -1.20 -2.89 2.39
N ILE A 192 -1.15 -4.22 2.42
CA ILE A 192 -0.55 -5.04 1.37
C ILE A 192 -1.66 -5.88 0.73
N SER A 193 -1.96 -5.59 -0.54
CA SER A 193 -2.82 -6.43 -1.36
C SER A 193 -1.94 -7.45 -2.09
N THR A 194 -2.23 -8.73 -1.93
CA THR A 194 -1.49 -9.78 -2.64
C THR A 194 -2.33 -11.04 -2.78
N HIS A 195 -2.00 -11.84 -3.80
CA HIS A 195 -2.49 -13.22 -3.96
C HIS A 195 -1.47 -14.27 -3.49
N ILE A 196 -0.26 -13.84 -3.06
CA ILE A 196 0.81 -14.69 -2.54
C ILE A 196 0.76 -14.64 -1.00
N PHE A 197 0.00 -15.54 -0.40
CA PHE A 197 -0.23 -15.54 1.06
C PHE A 197 1.05 -15.65 1.88
N SER A 198 2.03 -16.42 1.42
CA SER A 198 3.33 -16.58 2.10
C SER A 198 4.08 -15.26 2.30
N ASP A 199 3.83 -14.25 1.45
CA ASP A 199 4.53 -12.97 1.53
C ASP A 199 4.04 -12.09 2.68
N VAL A 200 2.81 -12.31 3.13
CA VAL A 200 2.17 -11.53 4.21
C VAL A 200 1.93 -12.36 5.48
N GLU A 201 1.91 -13.68 5.40
CA GLU A 201 1.63 -14.59 6.53
C GLU A 201 2.55 -14.34 7.74
N ASN A 202 3.81 -14.06 7.47
CA ASN A 202 4.80 -13.82 8.53
C ASN A 202 4.85 -12.37 9.04
N ILE A 203 4.20 -11.41 8.35
CA ILE A 203 4.32 -9.98 8.67
C ILE A 203 2.98 -9.31 8.96
N ALA A 204 1.86 -9.87 8.50
CA ALA A 204 0.54 -9.29 8.74
C ALA A 204 0.16 -9.37 10.22
N GLU A 205 -0.45 -8.30 10.71
CA GLU A 205 -1.03 -8.17 12.05
C GLU A 205 -2.56 -8.16 11.98
N ASN A 206 -3.10 -7.80 10.82
CA ASN A 206 -4.54 -7.83 10.53
C ASN A 206 -4.79 -8.43 9.16
N VAL A 207 -5.94 -9.05 8.99
CA VAL A 207 -6.40 -9.61 7.72
C VAL A 207 -7.78 -9.07 7.39
N LEU A 208 -7.89 -8.49 6.21
CA LEU A 208 -9.15 -8.14 5.56
C LEU A 208 -9.36 -9.08 4.38
N ILE A 209 -10.51 -9.74 4.31
CA ILE A 209 -10.87 -10.58 3.15
C ILE A 209 -12.11 -9.99 2.49
N LEU A 210 -11.96 -9.69 1.20
CA LEU A 210 -13.09 -9.31 0.35
C LEU A 210 -13.56 -10.49 -0.48
N ASP A 211 -14.87 -10.62 -0.61
CA ASP A 211 -15.53 -11.53 -1.55
C ASP A 211 -16.76 -10.87 -2.19
N ALA A 212 -16.83 -10.93 -3.51
CA ALA A 212 -17.94 -10.36 -4.29
C ALA A 212 -18.35 -8.94 -3.84
N GLY A 213 -17.36 -8.08 -3.53
CA GLY A 213 -17.56 -6.70 -3.10
C GLY A 213 -17.88 -6.54 -1.61
N LYS A 214 -17.95 -7.58 -0.82
CA LYS A 214 -18.26 -7.55 0.62
C LYS A 214 -17.02 -7.86 1.44
N LEU A 215 -16.93 -7.23 2.62
CA LEU A 215 -15.93 -7.57 3.62
C LEU A 215 -16.43 -8.79 4.42
N VAL A 216 -15.82 -9.95 4.19
CA VAL A 216 -16.20 -11.21 4.85
C VAL A 216 -15.33 -11.54 6.06
N CYS A 217 -14.14 -10.93 6.16
CA CYS A 217 -13.26 -11.06 7.31
C CYS A 217 -12.59 -9.73 7.64
N ASN A 218 -12.56 -9.38 8.93
CA ASN A 218 -11.80 -8.26 9.50
C ASN A 218 -11.32 -8.68 10.88
N GLU A 219 -10.13 -9.28 10.94
CA GLU A 219 -9.63 -9.87 12.18
C GLU A 219 -8.15 -9.58 12.37
N LYS A 220 -7.73 -9.52 13.65
CA LYS A 220 -6.32 -9.58 14.00
C LYS A 220 -5.75 -10.94 13.59
N PHE A 221 -4.50 -10.92 13.13
CA PHE A 221 -3.80 -12.11 12.73
C PHE A 221 -2.71 -12.46 13.75
N GLU A 222 -2.85 -13.62 14.36
CA GLU A 222 -1.87 -14.11 15.35
C GLU A 222 -0.69 -14.79 14.65
N LYS A 223 0.53 -14.48 15.10
CA LYS A 223 1.73 -15.14 14.61
C LYS A 223 1.65 -16.66 14.83
N GLY A 224 1.89 -17.41 13.76
CA GLY A 224 1.79 -18.88 13.78
C GLY A 224 0.43 -19.43 13.33
N SER A 225 -0.56 -18.58 13.08
CA SER A 225 -1.78 -18.95 12.38
C SER A 225 -1.52 -19.07 10.88
N SER A 226 -2.32 -19.84 10.15
CA SER A 226 -2.24 -19.91 8.69
C SER A 226 -3.26 -18.97 8.03
N ILE A 227 -2.76 -18.03 7.24
CA ILE A 227 -3.62 -17.19 6.38
C ILE A 227 -4.40 -18.06 5.38
N ILE A 228 -3.77 -19.12 4.87
CA ILE A 228 -4.40 -20.05 3.93
C ILE A 228 -5.59 -20.76 4.57
N GLU A 229 -5.44 -21.27 5.81
CA GLU A 229 -6.55 -21.93 6.52
C GLU A 229 -7.68 -20.93 6.80
N LYS A 230 -7.32 -19.71 7.24
CA LYS A 230 -8.31 -18.66 7.46
C LYS A 230 -9.05 -18.29 6.17
N TYR A 231 -8.33 -18.17 5.06
CA TYR A 231 -8.92 -17.88 3.74
C TYR A 231 -9.86 -19.00 3.29
N LYS A 232 -9.44 -20.29 3.40
CA LYS A 232 -10.26 -21.46 3.05
C LYS A 232 -11.58 -21.51 3.80
N LYS A 233 -11.60 -21.16 5.08
CA LYS A 233 -12.81 -21.10 5.89
C LYS A 233 -13.92 -20.25 5.28
N TYR A 234 -13.58 -19.21 4.52
CA TYR A 234 -14.55 -18.31 3.88
C TYR A 234 -14.94 -18.73 2.45
N PHE A 235 -14.17 -19.60 1.80
CA PHE A 235 -14.38 -19.94 0.39
C PHE A 235 -14.62 -21.43 0.13
N GLU A 236 -14.32 -22.30 1.09
CA GLU A 236 -14.50 -23.77 0.95
C GLU A 236 -15.55 -24.34 1.95
N GLY A 237 -16.32 -23.46 2.63
CA GLY A 237 -17.37 -23.83 3.59
C GLY A 237 -18.74 -23.99 2.95
#